data_7af84ee2f1eff49a8d0e77cb8c0b8c1f
#
_entry.id   7af84ee2f1eff49a8d0e77cb8c0b8c1f
#
_cell.length_a   1.000
_cell.length_b   1.000
_cell.length_c   1.000
_cell.angle_alpha   90.00
_cell.angle_beta   90.00
_cell.angle_gamma   90.00
#
_symmetry.space_group_name_H-M   'P 1'
#
loop_
_entity.id
_entity.type
_entity.pdbx_description
1 polymer ?
#
loop_
_entity_poly.entity_id
_entity_poly.type
_entity_poly.pdbx_seq_one_letter_code
_entity_poly.pdbx_strand_id
1 'polypeptide(L)'
;MWTERLETAEYYAWAGKAFEHVCLLHVREIKRALEIGGVKTSEFAWRGTASDGKPAQIDLLIDRNDGIVDICEMKYTKEPYALDEDEWNRIARRRGALRGVLPPAKAIHVVMVTDGPMVQNAWSKEVMGFVTSDDLFAS
;
A
#
# COMPACT_ATOMS: atom_id res chain seq x y z
N MET A 1 -27.63 -0.08 19.44
CA MET A 1 -26.23 -0.08 19.90
C MET A 1 -25.46 -1.25 19.30
N TRP A 2 -25.87 -2.48 19.55
CA TRP A 2 -25.18 -3.62 18.99
C TRP A 2 -25.29 -3.67 17.46
N THR A 3 -26.47 -3.34 16.93
CA THR A 3 -26.73 -3.25 15.50
C THR A 3 -25.90 -2.16 14.84
N GLU A 4 -25.77 -1.00 15.51
CA GLU A 4 -24.95 0.07 14.99
C GLU A 4 -23.48 -0.30 14.88
N ARG A 5 -22.95 -1.10 15.82
CA ARG A 5 -21.57 -1.58 15.75
C ARG A 5 -21.35 -2.48 14.54
N LEU A 6 -22.28 -3.41 14.28
CA LEU A 6 -22.17 -4.31 13.14
C LEU A 6 -22.25 -3.52 11.84
N GLU A 7 -23.18 -2.60 11.73
CA GLU A 7 -23.31 -1.76 10.54
C GLU A 7 -22.06 -0.94 10.29
N THR A 8 -21.45 -0.38 11.35
CA THR A 8 -20.22 0.39 11.24
C THR A 8 -19.06 -0.49 10.77
N ALA A 9 -18.92 -1.69 11.36
CA ALA A 9 -17.87 -2.63 10.95
C ALA A 9 -18.04 -3.06 9.49
N GLU A 10 -19.25 -3.38 9.09
CA GLU A 10 -19.57 -3.73 7.72
C GLU A 10 -19.29 -2.58 6.75
N TYR A 11 -19.66 -1.36 7.14
CA TYR A 11 -19.39 -0.17 6.35
C TYR A 11 -17.88 0.01 6.12
N TYR A 12 -17.07 -0.10 7.19
CA TYR A 12 -15.62 0.07 7.05
C TYR A 12 -14.98 -1.02 6.21
N ALA A 13 -15.45 -2.26 6.34
CA ALA A 13 -14.95 -3.34 5.50
C ALA A 13 -15.29 -3.09 4.03
N TRP A 14 -16.52 -2.65 3.75
CA TRP A 14 -16.94 -2.31 2.39
C TRP A 14 -16.17 -1.10 1.85
N ALA A 15 -16.05 -0.05 2.66
CA ALA A 15 -15.35 1.18 2.26
C ALA A 15 -13.88 0.92 2.00
N GLY A 16 -13.25 0.05 2.80
CA GLY A 16 -11.86 -0.35 2.59
C GLY A 16 -11.66 -1.03 1.25
N LYS A 17 -12.52 -1.97 0.89
CA LYS A 17 -12.47 -2.65 -0.41
C LYS A 17 -12.77 -1.70 -1.56
N ALA A 18 -13.74 -0.81 -1.38
CA ALA A 18 -14.06 0.20 -2.38
C ALA A 18 -12.88 1.14 -2.60
N PHE A 19 -12.20 1.54 -1.53
CA PHE A 19 -11.01 2.39 -1.62
C PHE A 19 -9.88 1.68 -2.38
N GLU A 20 -9.62 0.41 -2.07
CA GLU A 20 -8.62 -0.37 -2.81
C GLU A 20 -8.94 -0.41 -4.30
N HIS A 21 -10.21 -0.63 -4.63
CA HIS A 21 -10.65 -0.64 -6.02
C HIS A 21 -10.42 0.70 -6.71
N VAL A 22 -10.74 1.80 -6.02
CA VAL A 22 -10.47 3.15 -6.53
C VAL A 22 -8.97 3.35 -6.76
N CYS A 23 -8.12 2.92 -5.82
CA CYS A 23 -6.68 3.01 -5.98
C CYS A 23 -6.19 2.26 -7.22
N LEU A 24 -6.71 1.04 -7.44
CA LEU A 24 -6.32 0.24 -8.59
C LEU A 24 -6.76 0.85 -9.92
N LEU A 25 -7.85 1.63 -9.91
CA LEU A 25 -8.29 2.38 -11.08
C LEU A 25 -7.49 3.68 -11.29
N HIS A 26 -6.73 4.11 -10.27
CA HIS A 26 -6.00 5.38 -10.29
C HIS A 26 -4.49 5.19 -10.15
N VAL A 27 -3.96 4.08 -10.66
CA VAL A 27 -2.51 3.79 -10.59
C VAL A 27 -1.70 4.89 -11.28
N ARG A 28 -2.21 5.47 -12.34
CA ARG A 28 -1.58 6.57 -13.05
C ARG A 28 -1.36 7.78 -12.13
N GLU A 29 -2.37 8.11 -11.32
CA GLU A 29 -2.32 9.20 -10.37
C GLU A 29 -1.39 8.89 -9.20
N ILE A 30 -1.35 7.62 -8.77
CA ILE A 30 -0.37 7.17 -7.77
C ILE A 30 1.04 7.40 -8.29
N LYS A 31 1.33 7.00 -9.51
CA LYS A 31 2.65 7.20 -10.12
C LYS A 31 3.00 8.66 -10.25
N ARG A 32 2.01 9.50 -10.58
CA ARG A 32 2.22 10.96 -10.65
C ARG A 32 2.58 11.53 -9.28
N ALA A 33 1.85 11.13 -8.24
CA ALA A 33 2.13 11.59 -6.87
C ALA A 33 3.52 11.18 -6.40
N LEU A 34 3.99 10.00 -6.83
CA LEU A 34 5.33 9.51 -6.52
C LEU A 34 6.41 10.10 -7.44
N GLU A 35 6.02 10.94 -8.38
CA GLU A 35 6.94 11.59 -9.34
C GLU A 35 7.70 10.59 -10.22
N ILE A 36 7.03 9.49 -10.58
CA ILE A 36 7.60 8.46 -11.45
C ILE A 36 6.84 8.32 -12.77
N GLY A 37 6.09 9.36 -13.15
CA GLY A 37 5.32 9.33 -14.40
C GLY A 37 6.20 9.16 -15.64
N GLY A 38 7.47 9.58 -15.58
CA GLY A 38 8.43 9.41 -16.69
C GLY A 38 9.22 8.11 -16.64
N VAL A 39 9.00 7.27 -15.63
CA VAL A 39 9.70 6.00 -15.48
C VAL A 39 8.84 4.89 -16.08
N LYS A 40 9.44 4.01 -16.90
CA LYS A 40 8.73 2.86 -17.44
C LYS A 40 8.44 1.88 -16.30
N THR A 41 7.19 1.46 -16.16
CA THR A 41 6.73 0.60 -15.06
C THR A 41 5.83 -0.52 -15.55
N SER A 42 5.74 -1.57 -14.73
CA SER A 42 4.71 -2.60 -14.84
C SER A 42 4.00 -2.67 -13.50
N GLU A 43 2.68 -2.77 -13.52
CA GLU A 43 1.85 -2.78 -12.33
C GLU A 43 1.06 -4.07 -12.25
N PHE A 44 1.11 -4.74 -11.11
CA PHE A 44 0.42 -6.02 -10.93
C PHE A 44 0.24 -6.38 -9.47
N ALA A 45 -0.68 -7.30 -9.19
CA ALA A 45 -0.78 -7.94 -7.89
C ALA A 45 0.20 -9.12 -7.84
N TRP A 46 0.70 -9.42 -6.65
CA TRP A 46 1.69 -10.48 -6.46
C TRP A 46 1.27 -11.41 -5.33
N ARG A 47 1.52 -12.69 -5.53
CA ARG A 47 1.33 -13.72 -4.51
C ARG A 47 2.58 -14.59 -4.42
N GLY A 48 2.95 -14.94 -3.19
CA GLY A 48 4.08 -15.80 -2.95
C GLY A 48 3.97 -16.43 -1.57
N THR A 49 5.10 -16.95 -1.09
CA THR A 49 5.17 -17.62 0.21
C THR A 49 6.20 -16.91 1.08
N ALA A 50 5.81 -16.58 2.31
CA ALA A 50 6.71 -15.97 3.28
C ALA A 50 7.59 -17.02 3.94
N SER A 51 8.58 -16.56 4.72
CA SER A 51 9.55 -17.45 5.40
C SER A 51 8.87 -18.40 6.38
N ASP A 52 7.67 -18.07 6.88
CA ASP A 52 6.90 -18.93 7.77
C ASP A 52 6.14 -20.05 7.02
N GLY A 53 6.32 -20.16 5.71
CA GLY A 53 5.66 -21.14 4.87
C GLY A 53 4.22 -20.81 4.50
N LYS A 54 3.70 -19.68 4.97
CA LYS A 54 2.32 -19.26 4.71
C LYS A 54 2.25 -18.28 3.54
N PRO A 55 1.08 -18.19 2.87
CA PRO A 55 0.92 -17.29 1.75
C PRO A 55 1.15 -15.83 2.13
N ALA A 56 1.69 -15.07 1.18
CA ALA A 56 1.80 -13.63 1.26
C ALA A 56 1.22 -13.03 -0.02
N GLN A 57 0.44 -11.96 0.11
CA GLN A 57 -0.19 -11.30 -1.03
C GLN A 57 0.05 -9.80 -0.95
N ILE A 58 0.39 -9.23 -2.11
CA ILE A 58 0.54 -7.78 -2.28
C ILE A 58 -0.43 -7.37 -3.37
N ASP A 59 -1.33 -6.43 -3.05
CA ASP A 59 -2.42 -6.07 -3.96
C ASP A 59 -1.97 -5.17 -5.10
N LEU A 60 -0.91 -4.39 -4.89
CA LEU A 60 -0.35 -3.54 -5.94
C LEU A 60 1.16 -3.42 -5.79
N LEU A 61 1.87 -3.90 -6.81
CA LEU A 61 3.30 -3.67 -7.00
C LEU A 61 3.50 -2.78 -8.21
N ILE A 62 4.43 -1.85 -8.10
CA ILE A 62 4.90 -1.07 -9.25
C ILE A 62 6.36 -1.46 -9.47
N ASP A 63 6.60 -2.24 -10.51
CA ASP A 63 7.96 -2.65 -10.90
C ASP A 63 8.52 -1.59 -11.85
N ARG A 64 9.50 -0.86 -11.38
CA ARG A 64 10.09 0.27 -12.10
C ARG A 64 11.38 -0.16 -12.79
N ASN A 65 11.63 0.36 -13.98
CA ASN A 65 12.86 0.02 -14.68
C ASN A 65 14.09 0.77 -14.17
N ASP A 66 13.92 1.63 -13.15
CA ASP A 66 15.03 2.32 -12.48
C ASP A 66 15.63 1.53 -11.31
N GLY A 67 15.28 0.25 -11.18
CA GLY A 67 15.85 -0.64 -10.16
C GLY A 67 15.09 -0.66 -8.85
N ILE A 68 13.90 -0.12 -8.80
CA ILE A 68 13.06 -0.04 -7.58
C ILE A 68 11.73 -0.75 -7.83
N VAL A 69 11.25 -1.44 -6.80
CA VAL A 69 9.90 -2.00 -6.78
C VAL A 69 9.15 -1.34 -5.61
N ASP A 70 8.01 -0.72 -5.91
CA ASP A 70 7.17 -0.10 -4.90
C ASP A 70 6.08 -1.07 -4.48
N ILE A 71 6.01 -1.38 -3.17
CA ILE A 71 4.88 -2.06 -2.56
C ILE A 71 3.89 -0.97 -2.15
N CYS A 72 2.71 -0.95 -2.76
CA CYS A 72 1.69 0.03 -2.42
C CYS A 72 0.69 -0.58 -1.45
N GLU A 73 0.69 -0.09 -0.22
CA GLU A 73 -0.23 -0.49 0.83
C GLU A 73 -1.37 0.51 0.90
N MET A 74 -2.60 0.03 0.72
CA MET A 74 -3.79 0.88 0.62
C MET A 74 -4.60 0.75 1.91
N LYS A 75 -4.86 1.87 2.58
CA LYS A 75 -5.58 1.91 3.84
C LYS A 75 -6.65 3.00 3.83
N TYR A 76 -7.86 2.61 4.17
CA TYR A 76 -8.98 3.53 4.36
C TYR A 76 -9.28 3.68 5.85
N THR A 77 -9.20 4.91 6.35
CA THR A 77 -9.55 5.22 7.74
C THR A 77 -10.28 6.56 7.78
N LYS A 78 -11.20 6.69 8.72
CA LYS A 78 -11.95 7.93 8.91
C LYS A 78 -11.08 9.01 9.56
N GLU A 79 -10.16 8.60 10.44
CA GLU A 79 -9.21 9.45 11.12
C GLU A 79 -7.86 9.43 10.43
N PRO A 80 -6.96 10.38 10.70
CA PRO A 80 -5.60 10.27 10.19
C PRO A 80 -5.00 8.90 10.51
N TYR A 81 -4.39 8.27 9.52
CA TYR A 81 -3.90 6.91 9.67
C TYR A 81 -2.62 6.87 10.48
N ALA A 82 -2.61 6.11 11.56
CA ALA A 82 -1.41 5.87 12.37
C ALA A 82 -0.90 4.45 12.08
N LEU A 83 0.23 4.36 11.40
CA LEU A 83 0.89 3.08 11.16
C LEU A 83 1.49 2.60 12.47
N ASP A 84 1.09 1.41 12.93
CA ASP A 84 1.57 0.84 14.18
C ASP A 84 2.54 -0.32 13.94
N GLU A 85 3.09 -0.86 15.03
CA GLU A 85 4.05 -1.96 14.95
C GLU A 85 3.45 -3.21 14.32
N ASP A 86 2.22 -3.55 14.67
CA ASP A 86 1.56 -4.75 14.14
C ASP A 86 1.39 -4.67 12.63
N GLU A 87 0.91 -3.52 12.14
CA GLU A 87 0.73 -3.35 10.70
C GLU A 87 2.07 -3.27 9.98
N TRP A 88 3.06 -2.59 10.57
CA TRP A 88 4.40 -2.57 10.00
C TRP A 88 4.98 -3.99 9.90
N ASN A 89 4.77 -4.82 10.90
CA ASN A 89 5.24 -6.20 10.87
C ASN A 89 4.57 -7.00 9.74
N ARG A 90 3.29 -6.75 9.48
CA ARG A 90 2.59 -7.37 8.34
C ARG A 90 3.18 -6.93 7.01
N ILE A 91 3.47 -5.63 6.88
CA ILE A 91 4.11 -5.08 5.68
C ILE A 91 5.52 -5.66 5.52
N ALA A 92 6.29 -5.71 6.60
CA ALA A 92 7.64 -6.27 6.59
C ALA A 92 7.65 -7.74 6.20
N ARG A 93 6.64 -8.50 6.62
CA ARG A 93 6.47 -9.91 6.24
C ARG A 93 6.26 -10.04 4.73
N ARG A 94 5.39 -9.23 4.16
CA ARG A 94 5.14 -9.20 2.71
C ARG A 94 6.40 -8.77 1.95
N ARG A 95 7.07 -7.74 2.44
CA ARG A 95 8.33 -7.27 1.85
C ARG A 95 9.40 -8.36 1.87
N GLY A 96 9.52 -9.09 2.98
CA GLY A 96 10.48 -10.18 3.09
C GLY A 96 10.18 -11.32 2.11
N ALA A 97 8.91 -11.66 1.91
CA ALA A 97 8.52 -12.67 0.93
C ALA A 97 8.91 -12.24 -0.49
N LEU A 98 8.65 -10.98 -0.83
CA LEU A 98 9.02 -10.43 -2.13
C LEU A 98 10.55 -10.37 -2.29
N ARG A 99 11.27 -9.98 -1.23
CA ARG A 99 12.74 -9.92 -1.27
C ARG A 99 13.34 -11.27 -1.67
N GLY A 100 12.74 -12.37 -1.23
CA GLY A 100 13.22 -13.71 -1.52
C GLY A 100 13.15 -14.12 -2.99
N VAL A 101 12.32 -13.44 -3.79
CA VAL A 101 12.13 -13.79 -5.22
C VAL A 101 12.64 -12.72 -6.17
N LEU A 102 13.03 -11.55 -5.67
CA LEU A 102 13.59 -10.48 -6.51
C LEU A 102 15.11 -10.57 -6.58
N PRO A 103 15.70 -10.11 -7.70
CA PRO A 103 17.15 -9.97 -7.79
C PRO A 103 17.67 -9.05 -6.68
N PRO A 104 18.84 -9.32 -6.08
CA PRO A 104 19.39 -8.48 -5.00
C PRO A 104 19.60 -7.02 -5.40
N ALA A 105 19.81 -6.75 -6.69
CA ALA A 105 20.00 -5.39 -7.18
C ALA A 105 18.73 -4.54 -7.16
N LYS A 106 17.56 -5.16 -7.06
CA LYS A 106 16.28 -4.43 -6.96
C LYS A 106 16.08 -3.94 -5.54
N ALA A 107 15.83 -2.64 -5.38
CA ALA A 107 15.45 -2.07 -4.09
C ALA A 107 13.93 -2.18 -3.92
N ILE A 108 13.48 -2.34 -2.68
CA ILE A 108 12.04 -2.41 -2.37
C ILE A 108 11.67 -1.20 -1.52
N HIS A 109 10.73 -0.40 -2.02
CA HIS A 109 10.18 0.74 -1.29
C HIS A 109 8.74 0.41 -0.87
N VAL A 110 8.37 0.84 0.34
CA VAL A 110 6.99 0.76 0.82
C VAL A 110 6.35 2.12 0.60
N VAL A 111 5.20 2.13 -0.05
CA VAL A 111 4.39 3.31 -0.33
C VAL A 111 3.05 3.13 0.35
N MET A 112 2.60 4.15 1.09
CA MET A 112 1.27 4.13 1.70
C MET A 112 0.32 4.98 0.88
N VAL A 113 -0.82 4.41 0.53
CA VAL A 113 -1.91 5.10 -0.15
C VAL A 113 -3.08 5.14 0.82
N THR A 114 -3.41 6.32 1.30
CA THR A 114 -4.43 6.51 2.34
C THR A 114 -5.47 7.52 1.87
N ASP A 115 -6.67 7.44 2.42
CA ASP A 115 -7.73 8.39 2.07
C ASP A 115 -7.47 9.79 2.64
N GLY A 116 -6.77 9.88 3.77
CA GLY A 116 -6.37 11.14 4.38
C GLY A 116 -4.91 11.11 4.82
N PRO A 117 -4.47 12.13 5.58
CA PRO A 117 -3.06 12.22 5.99
C PRO A 117 -2.67 11.11 6.95
N MET A 118 -1.38 10.84 7.03
CA MET A 118 -0.81 9.89 7.98
C MET A 118 -0.23 10.63 9.18
N VAL A 119 -0.34 10.00 10.36
CA VAL A 119 0.36 10.45 11.55
C VAL A 119 1.85 10.19 11.38
N GLN A 120 2.69 11.16 11.74
CA GLN A 120 4.13 10.98 11.73
C GLN A 120 4.56 10.27 13.02
N ASN A 121 5.25 9.15 12.88
CA ASN A 121 5.75 8.37 14.01
C ASN A 121 6.99 7.56 13.58
N ALA A 122 7.48 6.69 14.48
CA ALA A 122 8.67 5.90 14.18
C ALA A 122 8.47 4.97 12.97
N TRP A 123 7.25 4.49 12.77
CA TRP A 123 6.95 3.54 11.68
C TRP A 123 6.78 4.25 10.35
N SER A 124 6.17 5.43 10.35
CA SER A 124 5.98 6.19 9.11
C SER A 124 7.31 6.64 8.50
N LYS A 125 8.39 6.71 9.29
CA LYS A 125 9.72 7.05 8.78
C LYS A 125 10.30 6.00 7.84
N GLU A 126 9.80 4.76 7.94
CA GLU A 126 10.23 3.66 7.08
C GLU A 126 9.51 3.66 5.72
N VAL A 127 8.49 4.47 5.59
CA VAL A 127 7.70 4.58 4.35
C VAL A 127 8.38 5.57 3.41
N MET A 128 8.56 5.16 2.15
CA MET A 128 9.29 5.94 1.15
C MET A 128 8.40 6.87 0.33
N GLY A 129 7.09 6.66 0.33
CA GLY A 129 6.17 7.50 -0.41
C GLY A 129 4.79 7.53 0.24
N PHE A 130 4.12 8.67 0.13
CA PHE A 130 2.80 8.89 0.69
C PHE A 130 1.88 9.45 -0.39
N VAL A 131 0.75 8.77 -0.61
CA VAL A 131 -0.26 9.18 -1.59
C VAL A 131 -1.60 9.24 -0.87
N THR A 132 -2.35 10.29 -1.09
CA THR A 132 -3.68 10.44 -0.48
C THR A 132 -4.78 10.52 -1.54
N SER A 133 -6.02 10.48 -1.10
CA SER A 133 -7.17 10.66 -2.00
C SER A 133 -7.10 11.96 -2.80
N ASP A 134 -6.57 13.02 -2.19
CA ASP A 134 -6.41 14.28 -2.90
C ASP A 134 -5.50 14.11 -4.12
N ASP A 135 -4.45 13.30 -4.01
CA ASP A 135 -3.56 13.00 -5.12
C ASP A 135 -4.26 12.19 -6.21
N LEU A 136 -5.13 11.24 -5.81
CA LEU A 136 -5.84 10.37 -6.75
C LEU A 136 -6.81 11.16 -7.61
N PHE A 137 -7.39 12.21 -7.07
CA PHE A 137 -8.41 13.02 -7.76
C PHE A 137 -7.90 14.40 -8.17
N ALA A 138 -6.61 14.64 -8.07
CA ALA A 138 -6.01 15.88 -8.54
C ALA A 138 -6.09 15.97 -10.06
N SER A 139 -6.46 17.14 -10.55
CA SER A 139 -6.58 17.41 -11.99
C SER A 139 -5.25 17.84 -12.62
#